data_b807d4f6d7b0fc4dfb49236e12fcb20a
#
_entry.id   b807d4f6d7b0fc4dfb49236e12fcb20a
#
_cell.length_a   1.000
_cell.length_b   1.000
_cell.length_c   1.000
_cell.angle_alpha   90.00
_cell.angle_beta   90.00
_cell.angle_gamma   90.00
#
_symmetry.space_group_name_H-M   'P 1'
#
loop_
_entity.id
_entity.type
_entity.pdbx_description
1 polymer ?
#
loop_
_entity_poly.entity_id
_entity_poly.type
_entity_poly.pdbx_seq_one_letter_code
_entity_poly.pdbx_strand_id
1 'polypeptide(L)'
;LLRTHPDSVKNLRLPTAIAAFIFINIFLLFTLADLHQPFRMWHIFVYPSFTSAIAVGSFMASAFLGLLTLLVFLAWTKNDELFDKVFLWTAILAIPVTLYTAALMSQCTARELWQMPAESAQMILAALLSGSAVMILLGGNKLSDEAKKTLGVVLGLSALMAFIIYMSEYIFGPMKAEEVAAILEYIKGDGPYTVMFWLGQWIAYILPMVLILLSRSSKSESILKLAAILALVGLAIVKHVWLIIPQLLPMS
;
A
#
# COMPACT_ATOMS: atom_id res chain seq x y z
N LEU A 1 -3.69 -8.67 15.38
CA LEU A 1 -4.11 -7.73 16.42
C LEU A 1 -5.46 -8.10 17.04
N LEU A 2 -6.52 -8.35 16.26
CA LEU A 2 -7.85 -8.72 16.79
C LEU A 2 -7.81 -9.96 17.70
N ARG A 3 -6.97 -10.95 17.38
CA ARG A 3 -6.83 -12.17 18.20
C ARG A 3 -5.86 -12.02 19.37
N THR A 4 -4.83 -11.19 19.22
CA THR A 4 -3.76 -11.03 20.21
C THR A 4 -4.01 -9.90 21.21
N HIS A 5 -4.76 -8.86 20.82
CA HIS A 5 -5.02 -7.66 21.62
C HIS A 5 -6.49 -7.19 21.45
N PRO A 6 -7.48 -8.04 21.81
CA PRO A 6 -8.89 -7.75 21.49
C PRO A 6 -9.40 -6.45 22.13
N ASP A 7 -9.05 -6.19 23.39
CA ASP A 7 -9.59 -5.04 24.14
C ASP A 7 -9.06 -3.69 23.64
N SER A 8 -7.77 -3.62 23.27
CA SER A 8 -7.17 -2.38 22.75
C SER A 8 -7.63 -2.04 21.33
N VAL A 9 -7.99 -3.05 20.53
CA VAL A 9 -8.40 -2.86 19.13
C VAL A 9 -9.92 -2.66 18.99
N LYS A 10 -10.72 -3.09 19.97
CA LYS A 10 -12.17 -2.99 19.93
C LYS A 10 -12.65 -1.54 19.73
N ASN A 11 -12.06 -0.60 20.44
CA ASN A 11 -12.37 0.84 20.32
C ASN A 11 -11.87 1.46 19.00
N LEU A 12 -11.03 0.75 18.24
CA LEU A 12 -10.49 1.21 16.96
C LEU A 12 -11.22 0.62 15.75
N ARG A 13 -12.18 -0.30 15.94
CA ARG A 13 -12.92 -0.95 14.86
C ARG A 13 -13.59 0.08 13.94
N LEU A 14 -14.35 1.00 14.52
CA LEU A 14 -15.06 2.03 13.75
C LEU A 14 -14.10 3.00 13.04
N PRO A 15 -13.14 3.66 13.70
CA PRO A 15 -12.25 4.59 13.00
C PRO A 15 -11.39 3.91 11.94
N THR A 16 -10.97 2.66 12.16
CA THR A 16 -10.19 1.90 11.17
C THR A 16 -11.05 1.50 9.96
N ALA A 17 -12.29 1.04 10.20
CA ALA A 17 -13.21 0.70 9.12
C ALA A 17 -13.57 1.94 8.28
N ILE A 18 -13.81 3.10 8.92
CA ILE A 18 -14.05 4.37 8.23
C ILE A 18 -12.82 4.78 7.41
N ALA A 19 -11.61 4.70 7.98
CA ALA A 19 -10.40 5.04 7.25
C ALA A 19 -10.22 4.15 6.01
N ALA A 20 -10.39 2.82 6.15
CA ALA A 20 -10.30 1.89 5.03
C ALA A 20 -11.37 2.20 3.96
N PHE A 21 -12.61 2.50 4.39
CA PHE A 21 -13.69 2.91 3.48
C PHE A 21 -13.36 4.21 2.73
N ILE A 22 -12.79 5.20 3.40
CA ILE A 22 -12.37 6.46 2.76
C ILE A 22 -11.27 6.19 1.73
N PHE A 23 -10.23 5.42 2.09
CA PHE A 23 -9.11 5.16 1.20
C PHE A 23 -9.52 4.38 -0.05
N ILE A 24 -10.41 3.38 0.04
CA ILE A 24 -10.90 2.67 -1.15
C ILE A 24 -11.73 3.60 -2.05
N ASN A 25 -12.53 4.50 -1.48
CA ASN A 25 -13.30 5.48 -2.27
C ASN A 25 -12.37 6.48 -2.97
N ILE A 26 -11.31 6.96 -2.30
CA ILE A 26 -10.29 7.81 -2.92
C ILE A 26 -9.62 7.06 -4.08
N PHE A 27 -9.22 5.80 -3.87
CA PHE A 27 -8.63 4.96 -4.92
C PHE A 27 -9.57 4.82 -6.12
N LEU A 28 -10.85 4.48 -5.89
CA LEU A 28 -11.84 4.34 -6.96
C LEU A 28 -12.11 5.67 -7.68
N LEU A 29 -12.11 6.79 -6.95
CA LEU A 29 -12.27 8.11 -7.55
C LEU A 29 -11.12 8.46 -8.48
N PHE A 30 -9.86 8.22 -8.06
CA PHE A 30 -8.71 8.44 -8.92
C PHE A 30 -8.70 7.49 -10.13
N THR A 31 -9.07 6.22 -9.93
CA THR A 31 -9.23 5.27 -11.04
C THR A 31 -10.28 5.74 -12.03
N LEU A 32 -11.41 6.27 -11.54
CA LEU A 32 -12.46 6.83 -12.40
C LEU A 32 -11.98 8.08 -13.15
N ALA A 33 -11.23 8.96 -12.49
CA ALA A 33 -10.70 10.18 -13.09
C ALA A 33 -9.66 9.89 -14.20
N ASP A 34 -8.93 8.77 -14.08
CA ASP A 34 -7.94 8.33 -15.06
C ASP A 34 -8.58 7.71 -16.32
N LEU A 35 -9.85 7.34 -16.29
CA LEU A 35 -10.54 6.79 -17.44
C LEU A 35 -10.80 7.86 -18.51
N HIS A 36 -10.41 7.61 -19.75
CA HIS A 36 -10.72 8.50 -20.89
C HIS A 36 -12.23 8.72 -21.08
N GLN A 37 -13.06 7.75 -20.67
CA GLN A 37 -14.52 7.83 -20.77
C GLN A 37 -15.18 7.36 -19.46
N PRO A 38 -15.11 8.15 -18.38
CA PRO A 38 -15.60 7.76 -17.05
C PRO A 38 -17.09 7.42 -17.05
N PHE A 39 -17.90 8.08 -17.87
CA PHE A 39 -19.34 7.82 -17.96
C PHE A 39 -19.69 6.46 -18.59
N ARG A 40 -18.72 5.75 -19.17
CA ARG A 40 -18.92 4.40 -19.73
C ARG A 40 -18.42 3.29 -18.81
N MET A 41 -17.95 3.60 -17.61
CA MET A 41 -17.41 2.60 -16.67
C MET A 41 -18.41 1.48 -16.34
N TRP A 42 -19.73 1.79 -16.37
CA TRP A 42 -20.77 0.80 -16.12
C TRP A 42 -20.78 -0.36 -17.13
N HIS A 43 -20.22 -0.18 -18.34
CA HIS A 43 -20.08 -1.25 -19.33
C HIS A 43 -19.25 -2.42 -18.80
N ILE A 44 -18.28 -2.17 -17.89
CA ILE A 44 -17.45 -3.20 -17.29
C ILE A 44 -18.31 -4.21 -16.51
N PHE A 45 -19.40 -3.74 -15.91
CA PHE A 45 -20.30 -4.58 -15.11
C PHE A 45 -21.39 -5.27 -15.95
N VAL A 46 -21.81 -4.66 -17.05
CA VAL A 46 -22.89 -5.18 -17.92
C VAL A 46 -22.34 -6.12 -18.99
N TYR A 47 -21.14 -5.83 -19.52
CA TYR A 47 -20.47 -6.62 -20.55
C TYR A 47 -19.07 -7.03 -20.08
N PRO A 48 -18.96 -7.87 -19.01
CA PRO A 48 -17.67 -8.20 -18.42
C PRO A 48 -16.84 -9.10 -19.34
N SER A 49 -15.57 -8.75 -19.52
CA SER A 49 -14.56 -9.66 -20.07
C SER A 49 -13.67 -10.15 -18.93
N PHE A 50 -13.88 -11.35 -18.44
CA PHE A 50 -13.11 -11.90 -17.33
C PHE A 50 -11.66 -12.27 -17.68
N THR A 51 -11.26 -12.12 -18.93
CA THR A 51 -9.85 -12.18 -19.37
C THR A 51 -9.12 -10.84 -19.17
N SER A 52 -9.86 -9.76 -18.90
CA SER A 52 -9.31 -8.43 -18.62
C SER A 52 -9.09 -8.25 -17.11
N ALA A 53 -7.85 -7.88 -16.72
CA ALA A 53 -7.55 -7.58 -15.33
C ALA A 53 -8.41 -6.41 -14.81
N ILE A 54 -8.73 -5.41 -15.64
CA ILE A 54 -9.59 -4.29 -15.26
C ILE A 54 -10.99 -4.77 -14.87
N ALA A 55 -11.59 -5.67 -15.65
CA ALA A 55 -12.91 -6.20 -15.33
C ALA A 55 -12.89 -6.99 -14.02
N VAL A 56 -11.97 -7.95 -13.89
CA VAL A 56 -11.82 -8.74 -12.65
C VAL A 56 -11.57 -7.85 -11.44
N GLY A 57 -10.67 -6.87 -11.57
CA GLY A 57 -10.36 -5.94 -10.48
C GLY A 57 -11.54 -5.04 -10.10
N SER A 58 -12.35 -4.61 -11.07
CA SER A 58 -13.55 -3.81 -10.79
C SER A 58 -14.58 -4.58 -9.96
N PHE A 59 -14.81 -5.85 -10.26
CA PHE A 59 -15.68 -6.72 -9.45
C PHE A 59 -15.10 -6.95 -8.04
N MET A 60 -13.80 -7.24 -7.93
CA MET A 60 -13.14 -7.43 -6.63
C MET A 60 -13.18 -6.15 -5.78
N ALA A 61 -12.87 -4.98 -6.37
CA ALA A 61 -12.90 -3.71 -5.67
C ALA A 61 -14.32 -3.34 -5.22
N SER A 62 -15.34 -3.60 -6.06
CA SER A 62 -16.74 -3.37 -5.69
C SER A 62 -17.21 -4.27 -4.55
N ALA A 63 -16.85 -5.56 -4.59
CA ALA A 63 -17.14 -6.50 -3.50
C ALA A 63 -16.43 -6.08 -2.20
N PHE A 64 -15.17 -5.66 -2.31
CA PHE A 64 -14.39 -5.16 -1.16
C PHE A 64 -15.01 -3.88 -0.57
N LEU A 65 -15.44 -2.94 -1.41
CA LEU A 65 -16.17 -1.74 -0.97
C LEU A 65 -17.47 -2.10 -0.24
N GLY A 66 -18.22 -3.07 -0.77
CA GLY A 66 -19.44 -3.57 -0.11
C GLY A 66 -19.17 -4.16 1.27
N LEU A 67 -18.12 -4.98 1.40
CA LEU A 67 -17.71 -5.55 2.69
C LEU A 67 -17.22 -4.47 3.67
N LEU A 68 -16.47 -3.46 3.20
CA LEU A 68 -16.05 -2.34 4.05
C LEU A 68 -17.24 -1.50 4.50
N THR A 69 -18.23 -1.26 3.63
CA THR A 69 -19.46 -0.57 4.00
C THR A 69 -20.19 -1.33 5.10
N LEU A 70 -20.29 -2.66 4.96
CA LEU A 70 -20.89 -3.52 5.99
C LEU A 70 -20.09 -3.49 7.30
N LEU A 71 -18.75 -3.50 7.23
CA LEU A 71 -17.91 -3.38 8.44
C LEU A 71 -18.10 -2.05 9.16
N VAL A 72 -18.23 -0.93 8.44
CA VAL A 72 -18.54 0.39 9.04
C VAL A 72 -19.89 0.34 9.74
N PHE A 73 -20.90 -0.22 9.08
CA PHE A 73 -22.24 -0.37 9.68
C PHE A 73 -22.24 -1.26 10.93
N LEU A 74 -21.56 -2.42 10.88
CA LEU A 74 -21.47 -3.33 12.02
C LEU A 74 -20.66 -2.74 13.18
N ALA A 75 -19.59 -2.00 12.91
CA ALA A 75 -18.83 -1.29 13.92
C ALA A 75 -19.65 -0.16 14.58
N TRP A 76 -20.48 0.52 13.80
CA TRP A 76 -21.38 1.57 14.30
C TRP A 76 -22.50 0.99 15.17
N THR A 77 -23.11 -0.12 14.75
CA THR A 77 -24.15 -0.81 15.52
C THR A 77 -23.62 -1.67 16.66
N LYS A 78 -22.29 -1.73 16.83
CA LYS A 78 -21.59 -2.52 17.87
C LYS A 78 -21.92 -4.01 17.84
N ASN A 79 -22.18 -4.56 16.66
CA ASN A 79 -22.38 -5.99 16.47
C ASN A 79 -21.01 -6.68 16.30
N ASP A 80 -20.36 -6.95 17.43
CA ASP A 80 -18.99 -7.47 17.46
C ASP A 80 -18.85 -8.85 16.83
N GLU A 81 -19.82 -9.74 17.03
CA GLU A 81 -19.76 -11.12 16.53
C GLU A 81 -19.78 -11.16 14.99
N LEU A 82 -20.72 -10.43 14.39
CA LEU A 82 -20.84 -10.37 12.94
C LEU A 82 -19.69 -9.58 12.31
N PHE A 83 -19.22 -8.53 13.01
CA PHE A 83 -18.04 -7.77 12.59
C PHE A 83 -16.82 -8.68 12.42
N ASP A 84 -16.52 -9.55 13.39
CA ASP A 84 -15.35 -10.43 13.34
C ASP A 84 -15.44 -11.47 12.20
N LYS A 85 -16.64 -11.96 11.91
CA LYS A 85 -16.89 -12.85 10.76
C LYS A 85 -16.69 -12.14 9.42
N VAL A 86 -17.28 -10.96 9.25
CA VAL A 86 -17.17 -10.16 8.02
C VAL A 86 -15.74 -9.65 7.83
N PHE A 87 -15.08 -9.26 8.92
CA PHE A 87 -13.68 -8.80 8.88
C PHE A 87 -12.75 -9.86 8.28
N LEU A 88 -12.92 -11.14 8.63
CA LEU A 88 -12.11 -12.21 8.09
C LEU A 88 -12.21 -12.28 6.55
N TRP A 89 -13.44 -12.24 6.02
CA TRP A 89 -13.68 -12.27 4.58
C TRP A 89 -13.15 -11.00 3.88
N THR A 90 -13.31 -9.85 4.54
CA THR A 90 -12.75 -8.58 4.04
C THR A 90 -11.23 -8.64 3.99
N ALA A 91 -10.57 -9.19 5.00
CA ALA A 91 -9.12 -9.34 5.03
C ALA A 91 -8.61 -10.31 3.96
N ILE A 92 -9.32 -11.41 3.71
CA ILE A 92 -8.99 -12.35 2.63
C ILE A 92 -9.13 -11.66 1.27
N LEU A 93 -10.21 -10.92 1.03
CA LEU A 93 -10.43 -10.21 -0.22
C LEU A 93 -9.47 -9.03 -0.42
N ALA A 94 -8.95 -8.44 0.65
CA ALA A 94 -7.96 -7.38 0.56
C ALA A 94 -6.68 -7.81 -0.16
N ILE A 95 -6.28 -9.09 -0.04
CA ILE A 95 -5.06 -9.62 -0.68
C ILE A 95 -5.16 -9.51 -2.21
N PRO A 96 -6.13 -10.13 -2.90
CA PRO A 96 -6.23 -10.01 -4.35
C PRO A 96 -6.53 -8.58 -4.81
N VAL A 97 -7.25 -7.77 -4.04
CA VAL A 97 -7.45 -6.34 -4.35
C VAL A 97 -6.13 -5.57 -4.31
N THR A 98 -5.24 -5.88 -3.37
CA THR A 98 -3.90 -5.27 -3.32
C THR A 98 -3.03 -5.73 -4.51
N LEU A 99 -3.10 -7.01 -4.88
CA LEU A 99 -2.35 -7.57 -5.99
C LEU A 99 -2.85 -7.15 -7.37
N TYR A 100 -4.10 -6.71 -7.46
CA TYR A 100 -4.72 -6.27 -8.70
C TYR A 100 -3.92 -5.15 -9.39
N THR A 101 -3.41 -4.18 -8.63
CA THR A 101 -2.60 -3.08 -9.19
C THR A 101 -1.31 -3.60 -9.82
N ALA A 102 -0.64 -4.57 -9.15
CA ALA A 102 0.55 -5.21 -9.71
C ALA A 102 0.21 -6.00 -11.00
N ALA A 103 -0.94 -6.68 -11.02
CA ALA A 103 -1.42 -7.38 -12.21
C ALA A 103 -1.68 -6.43 -13.38
N LEU A 104 -2.26 -5.25 -13.13
CA LEU A 104 -2.44 -4.21 -14.17
C LEU A 104 -1.10 -3.70 -14.71
N MET A 105 -0.15 -3.37 -13.82
CA MET A 105 1.16 -2.89 -14.23
C MET A 105 1.90 -3.92 -15.09
N SER A 106 1.83 -5.19 -14.71
CA SER A 106 2.48 -6.28 -15.46
C SER A 106 1.88 -6.56 -16.84
N GLN A 107 0.68 -6.06 -17.13
CA GLN A 107 0.12 -6.14 -18.49
C GLN A 107 0.75 -5.14 -19.46
N CYS A 108 1.49 -4.17 -18.95
CA CYS A 108 2.31 -3.27 -19.75
C CYS A 108 3.63 -3.99 -20.13
N THR A 109 3.55 -5.00 -21.00
CA THR A 109 4.68 -5.88 -21.36
C THR A 109 5.88 -5.15 -21.93
N ALA A 110 5.67 -3.97 -22.53
CA ALA A 110 6.74 -3.08 -22.99
C ALA A 110 7.46 -2.34 -21.84
N ARG A 111 7.13 -2.62 -20.58
CA ARG A 111 7.73 -2.00 -19.39
C ARG A 111 8.28 -3.08 -18.46
N GLU A 112 9.45 -3.59 -18.78
CA GLU A 112 10.08 -4.69 -18.07
C GLU A 112 10.41 -4.41 -16.60
N LEU A 113 10.44 -3.13 -16.19
CA LEU A 113 10.58 -2.77 -14.78
C LEU A 113 9.34 -3.18 -13.96
N TRP A 114 8.16 -3.25 -14.58
CA TRP A 114 6.88 -3.57 -13.92
C TRP A 114 6.55 -5.07 -13.97
N GLN A 115 7.48 -5.91 -13.59
CA GLN A 115 7.25 -7.35 -13.56
C GLN A 115 6.38 -7.77 -12.37
N MET A 116 5.40 -8.66 -12.62
CA MET A 116 4.41 -9.07 -11.64
C MET A 116 5.00 -9.56 -10.30
N PRO A 117 6.04 -10.40 -10.23
CA PRO A 117 6.57 -10.88 -8.95
C PRO A 117 7.10 -9.76 -8.05
N ALA A 118 7.91 -8.86 -8.62
CA ALA A 118 8.50 -7.73 -7.88
C ALA A 118 7.43 -6.73 -7.45
N GLU A 119 6.53 -6.34 -8.37
CA GLU A 119 5.43 -5.42 -8.08
C GLU A 119 4.44 -5.99 -7.06
N SER A 120 4.12 -7.28 -7.12
CA SER A 120 3.26 -7.94 -6.14
C SER A 120 3.85 -7.88 -4.73
N ALA A 121 5.14 -8.19 -4.60
CA ALA A 121 5.84 -8.10 -3.33
C ALA A 121 5.86 -6.65 -2.80
N GLN A 122 6.16 -5.68 -3.66
CA GLN A 122 6.15 -4.26 -3.31
C GLN A 122 4.75 -3.76 -2.88
N MET A 123 3.66 -4.21 -3.54
CA MET A 123 2.30 -3.82 -3.18
C MET A 123 1.87 -4.40 -1.83
N ILE A 124 2.19 -5.67 -1.54
CA ILE A 124 1.91 -6.28 -0.23
C ILE A 124 2.69 -5.54 0.87
N LEU A 125 3.98 -5.29 0.66
CA LEU A 125 4.81 -4.59 1.65
C LEU A 125 4.33 -3.14 1.85
N ALA A 126 3.93 -2.45 0.79
CA ALA A 126 3.34 -1.12 0.87
C ALA A 126 2.02 -1.12 1.67
N ALA A 127 1.15 -2.14 1.47
CA ALA A 127 -0.08 -2.29 2.23
C ALA A 127 0.17 -2.56 3.71
N LEU A 128 1.13 -3.43 4.05
CA LEU A 128 1.51 -3.70 5.44
C LEU A 128 2.14 -2.47 6.10
N LEU A 129 3.01 -1.76 5.41
CA LEU A 129 3.65 -0.54 5.87
C LEU A 129 2.61 0.57 6.11
N SER A 130 1.80 0.89 5.12
CA SER A 130 0.78 1.95 5.22
C SER A 130 -0.32 1.59 6.22
N GLY A 131 -0.78 0.34 6.23
CA GLY A 131 -1.80 -0.14 7.17
C GLY A 131 -1.32 -0.06 8.61
N SER A 132 -0.09 -0.50 8.91
CA SER A 132 0.49 -0.38 10.27
C SER A 132 0.72 1.07 10.67
N ALA A 133 1.16 1.93 9.75
CA ALA A 133 1.33 3.37 9.99
C ALA A 133 -0.01 4.05 10.32
N VAL A 134 -1.05 3.80 9.54
CA VAL A 134 -2.40 4.35 9.80
C VAL A 134 -2.94 3.86 11.13
N MET A 135 -2.76 2.57 11.48
CA MET A 135 -3.19 2.03 12.78
C MET A 135 -2.46 2.68 13.96
N ILE A 136 -1.16 2.98 13.82
CA ILE A 136 -0.39 3.72 14.85
C ILE A 136 -0.95 5.14 15.02
N LEU A 137 -1.26 5.82 13.93
CA LEU A 137 -1.77 7.19 13.96
C LEU A 137 -3.19 7.28 14.55
N LEU A 138 -4.09 6.39 14.13
CA LEU A 138 -5.48 6.36 14.61
C LEU A 138 -5.58 5.85 16.05
N GLY A 139 -4.73 4.90 16.42
CA GLY A 139 -4.78 4.23 17.72
C GLY A 139 -4.22 5.10 18.84
N GLY A 140 -3.09 5.74 18.61
CA GLY A 140 -2.45 6.61 19.59
C GLY A 140 -2.41 6.00 20.98
N ASN A 141 -2.87 6.78 21.97
CA ASN A 141 -2.93 6.36 23.38
C ASN A 141 -3.92 5.21 23.68
N LYS A 142 -4.80 4.88 22.72
CA LYS A 142 -5.79 3.79 22.88
C LYS A 142 -5.19 2.40 22.65
N LEU A 143 -4.01 2.32 22.01
CA LEU A 143 -3.31 1.07 21.79
C LEU A 143 -2.52 0.65 23.03
N SER A 144 -2.58 -0.65 23.36
CA SER A 144 -1.67 -1.23 24.35
C SER A 144 -0.21 -1.15 23.88
N ASP A 145 0.73 -1.15 24.82
CA ASP A 145 2.16 -1.11 24.48
C ASP A 145 2.60 -2.32 23.62
N GLU A 146 1.99 -3.48 23.85
CA GLU A 146 2.22 -4.67 23.03
C GLU A 146 1.69 -4.50 21.61
N ALA A 147 0.50 -3.89 21.44
CA ALA A 147 -0.04 -3.60 20.11
C ALA A 147 0.83 -2.57 19.36
N LYS A 148 1.30 -1.52 20.03
CA LYS A 148 2.26 -0.55 19.48
C LYS A 148 3.56 -1.24 19.05
N LYS A 149 4.09 -2.14 19.87
CA LYS A 149 5.28 -2.92 19.56
C LYS A 149 5.08 -3.80 18.33
N THR A 150 3.94 -4.51 18.24
CA THR A 150 3.61 -5.37 17.09
C THR A 150 3.49 -4.55 15.81
N LEU A 151 2.75 -3.43 15.84
CA LEU A 151 2.60 -2.53 14.69
C LEU A 151 3.96 -1.94 14.27
N GLY A 152 4.79 -1.53 15.22
CA GLY A 152 6.15 -1.05 14.95
C GLY A 152 7.04 -2.13 14.30
N VAL A 153 6.89 -3.41 14.71
CA VAL A 153 7.61 -4.52 14.06
C VAL A 153 7.13 -4.71 12.63
N VAL A 154 5.81 -4.74 12.40
CA VAL A 154 5.24 -4.90 11.06
C VAL A 154 5.70 -3.76 10.16
N LEU A 155 5.60 -2.50 10.62
CA LEU A 155 6.07 -1.33 9.87
C LEU A 155 7.56 -1.42 9.55
N GLY A 156 8.40 -1.72 10.54
CA GLY A 156 9.85 -1.79 10.36
C GLY A 156 10.29 -2.93 9.45
N LEU A 157 9.70 -4.13 9.59
CA LEU A 157 10.01 -5.25 8.70
C LEU A 157 9.53 -5.00 7.26
N SER A 158 8.33 -4.43 7.10
CA SER A 158 7.82 -4.08 5.76
C SER A 158 8.70 -3.01 5.10
N ALA A 159 9.16 -2.02 5.86
CA ALA A 159 10.09 -1.00 5.38
C ALA A 159 11.44 -1.62 4.96
N LEU A 160 12.00 -2.50 5.78
CA LEU A 160 13.26 -3.18 5.49
C LEU A 160 13.17 -4.02 4.21
N MET A 161 12.13 -4.87 4.11
CA MET A 161 11.95 -5.73 2.95
C MET A 161 11.67 -4.93 1.67
N ALA A 162 10.87 -3.86 1.75
CA ALA A 162 10.64 -2.98 0.61
C ALA A 162 11.93 -2.29 0.17
N PHE A 163 12.72 -1.76 1.11
CA PHE A 163 14.02 -1.17 0.83
C PHE A 163 14.96 -2.16 0.12
N ILE A 164 15.04 -3.41 0.60
CA ILE A 164 15.87 -4.45 -0.02
C ILE A 164 15.41 -4.72 -1.46
N ILE A 165 14.11 -4.80 -1.74
CA ILE A 165 13.60 -5.02 -3.09
C ILE A 165 13.97 -3.84 -4.00
N TYR A 166 13.75 -2.58 -3.57
CA TYR A 166 14.13 -1.42 -4.38
C TYR A 166 15.64 -1.33 -4.62
N MET A 167 16.45 -1.66 -3.62
CA MET A 167 17.92 -1.69 -3.78
C MET A 167 18.35 -2.84 -4.70
N SER A 168 17.70 -3.98 -4.63
CA SER A 168 17.93 -5.10 -5.54
C SER A 168 17.64 -4.70 -6.99
N GLU A 169 16.52 -4.05 -7.26
CA GLU A 169 16.20 -3.52 -8.60
C GLU A 169 17.17 -2.43 -9.03
N TYR A 170 17.56 -1.53 -8.13
CA TYR A 170 18.53 -0.46 -8.42
C TYR A 170 19.90 -1.01 -8.81
N ILE A 171 20.37 -2.07 -8.14
CA ILE A 171 21.72 -2.64 -8.35
C ILE A 171 21.70 -3.62 -9.52
N PHE A 172 20.76 -4.58 -9.53
CA PHE A 172 20.75 -5.71 -10.46
C PHE A 172 19.78 -5.52 -11.64
N GLY A 173 18.85 -4.55 -11.56
CA GLY A 173 17.93 -4.26 -12.63
C GLY A 173 18.58 -4.03 -14.00
N PRO A 174 19.69 -3.28 -14.10
CA PRO A 174 20.39 -3.09 -15.38
C PRO A 174 20.86 -4.38 -16.06
N MET A 175 20.96 -5.47 -15.30
CA MET A 175 21.37 -6.79 -15.83
C MET A 175 20.19 -7.58 -16.42
N LYS A 176 18.95 -7.12 -16.23
CA LYS A 176 17.75 -7.82 -16.72
C LYS A 176 17.53 -7.57 -18.21
N ALA A 177 17.55 -6.30 -18.62
CA ALA A 177 17.30 -5.86 -19.97
C ALA A 177 17.87 -4.45 -20.20
N GLU A 178 18.18 -4.11 -21.45
CA GLU A 178 18.66 -2.77 -21.84
C GLU A 178 17.65 -1.68 -21.51
N GLU A 179 16.35 -1.96 -21.66
CA GLU A 179 15.29 -1.04 -21.28
C GLU A 179 15.32 -0.70 -19.79
N VAL A 180 15.48 -1.70 -18.92
CA VAL A 180 15.57 -1.49 -17.47
C VAL A 180 16.81 -0.69 -17.12
N ALA A 181 17.94 -0.95 -17.78
CA ALA A 181 19.16 -0.18 -17.59
C ALA A 181 18.93 1.31 -17.93
N ALA A 182 18.34 1.60 -19.08
CA ALA A 182 18.04 2.95 -19.53
C ALA A 182 17.02 3.67 -18.61
N ILE A 183 16.00 2.96 -18.12
CA ILE A 183 15.05 3.52 -17.14
C ILE A 183 15.75 3.89 -15.83
N LEU A 184 16.63 3.03 -15.34
CA LEU A 184 17.31 3.28 -14.08
C LEU A 184 18.36 4.40 -14.13
N GLU A 185 18.80 4.84 -15.31
CA GLU A 185 19.64 6.02 -15.44
C GLU A 185 18.93 7.31 -14.98
N TYR A 186 17.59 7.37 -15.07
CA TYR A 186 16.82 8.51 -14.53
C TYR A 186 16.95 8.70 -13.02
N ILE A 187 17.34 7.65 -12.28
CA ILE A 187 17.55 7.67 -10.83
C ILE A 187 19.01 7.42 -10.42
N LYS A 188 19.93 7.33 -11.38
CA LYS A 188 21.37 7.15 -11.14
C LYS A 188 22.16 8.39 -11.55
N GLY A 189 23.30 8.59 -10.90
CA GLY A 189 24.20 9.71 -11.20
C GLY A 189 23.48 11.07 -11.11
N ASP A 190 23.54 11.83 -12.20
CA ASP A 190 22.89 13.15 -12.34
C ASP A 190 21.48 13.05 -12.94
N GLY A 191 20.86 11.89 -12.90
CA GLY A 191 19.51 11.68 -13.39
C GLY A 191 18.48 12.59 -12.73
N PRO A 192 17.45 13.04 -13.46
CA PRO A 192 16.49 14.05 -12.97
C PRO A 192 15.69 13.62 -11.75
N TYR A 193 15.56 12.34 -11.50
CA TYR A 193 14.83 11.77 -10.36
C TYR A 193 15.73 11.20 -9.27
N THR A 194 17.06 11.31 -9.39
CA THR A 194 18.02 10.75 -8.43
C THR A 194 17.79 11.27 -7.01
N VAL A 195 17.67 12.59 -6.85
CA VAL A 195 17.44 13.21 -5.55
C VAL A 195 16.10 12.75 -4.97
N MET A 196 15.04 12.74 -5.78
CA MET A 196 13.70 12.35 -5.34
C MET A 196 13.63 10.87 -4.96
N PHE A 197 14.32 10.00 -5.71
CA PHE A 197 14.42 8.58 -5.41
C PHE A 197 15.07 8.35 -4.03
N TRP A 198 16.25 8.94 -3.80
CA TRP A 198 16.97 8.76 -2.54
C TRP A 198 16.24 9.40 -1.35
N LEU A 199 15.66 10.59 -1.53
CA LEU A 199 14.78 11.18 -0.49
C LEU A 199 13.64 10.23 -0.15
N GLY A 200 13.00 9.64 -1.16
CA GLY A 200 11.96 8.63 -0.96
C GLY A 200 12.46 7.44 -0.15
N GLN A 201 13.62 6.85 -0.50
CA GLN A 201 14.20 5.71 0.21
C GLN A 201 14.52 6.05 1.68
N TRP A 202 15.07 7.23 1.94
CA TRP A 202 15.38 7.68 3.30
C TRP A 202 14.09 7.91 4.12
N ILE A 203 13.14 8.65 3.56
CA ILE A 203 11.92 9.06 4.27
C ILE A 203 10.95 7.89 4.45
N ALA A 204 10.82 6.99 3.45
CA ALA A 204 9.90 5.87 3.52
C ALA A 204 10.39 4.73 4.41
N TYR A 205 11.70 4.45 4.37
CA TYR A 205 12.22 3.20 4.90
C TYR A 205 13.27 3.42 5.99
N ILE A 206 14.37 4.11 5.70
CA ILE A 206 15.52 4.19 6.61
C ILE A 206 15.16 4.97 7.88
N LEU A 207 14.64 6.19 7.75
CA LEU A 207 14.27 7.01 8.91
C LEU A 207 13.19 6.36 9.79
N PRO A 208 12.09 5.80 9.25
CA PRO A 208 11.11 5.10 10.06
C PRO A 208 11.72 3.93 10.84
N MET A 209 12.61 3.12 10.25
CA MET A 209 13.27 2.02 10.96
C MET A 209 14.09 2.53 12.15
N VAL A 210 14.89 3.57 11.94
CA VAL A 210 15.69 4.20 13.01
C VAL A 210 14.78 4.76 14.11
N LEU A 211 13.72 5.47 13.73
CA LEU A 211 12.78 6.05 14.69
C LEU A 211 12.01 4.99 15.48
N ILE A 212 11.65 3.85 14.87
CA ILE A 212 11.03 2.73 15.58
C ILE A 212 11.96 2.18 16.65
N LEU A 213 13.26 2.01 16.34
CA LEU A 213 14.25 1.56 17.31
C LEU A 213 14.42 2.57 18.46
N LEU A 214 14.49 3.86 18.14
CA LEU A 214 14.56 4.94 19.13
C LEU A 214 13.29 5.02 19.98
N SER A 215 12.11 4.86 19.37
CA SER A 215 10.84 4.84 20.09
C SER A 215 10.78 3.71 21.13
N ARG A 216 11.34 2.54 20.81
CA ARG A 216 11.42 1.41 21.75
C ARG A 216 12.33 1.70 22.94
N SER A 217 13.47 2.35 22.70
CA SER A 217 14.42 2.71 23.75
C SER A 217 13.87 3.81 24.66
N SER A 218 13.26 4.84 24.09
CA SER A 218 12.73 6.00 24.81
C SER A 218 11.29 5.85 25.30
N LYS A 219 10.60 4.76 24.91
CA LYS A 219 9.15 4.55 25.13
C LYS A 219 8.28 5.74 24.68
N SER A 220 8.74 6.49 23.69
CA SER A 220 8.09 7.70 23.20
C SER A 220 7.11 7.38 22.08
N GLU A 221 5.83 7.65 22.33
CA GLU A 221 4.76 7.50 21.34
C GLU A 221 4.88 8.52 20.20
N SER A 222 5.34 9.73 20.50
CA SER A 222 5.50 10.80 19.50
C SER A 222 6.52 10.41 18.43
N ILE A 223 7.60 9.73 18.82
CA ILE A 223 8.61 9.22 17.88
C ILE A 223 8.01 8.13 16.99
N LEU A 224 7.18 7.24 17.54
CA LEU A 224 6.52 6.19 16.76
C LEU A 224 5.51 6.78 15.76
N LYS A 225 4.75 7.80 16.16
CA LYS A 225 3.85 8.53 15.25
C LYS A 225 4.61 9.25 14.15
N LEU A 226 5.74 9.88 14.47
CA LEU A 226 6.61 10.50 13.48
C LEU A 226 7.12 9.49 12.46
N ALA A 227 7.57 8.30 12.91
CA ALA A 227 7.96 7.22 12.03
C ALA A 227 6.82 6.82 11.06
N ALA A 228 5.58 6.71 11.57
CA ALA A 228 4.42 6.39 10.77
C ALA A 228 4.11 7.46 9.71
N ILE A 229 4.17 8.75 10.06
CA ILE A 229 3.96 9.85 9.12
C ILE A 229 5.02 9.84 8.02
N LEU A 230 6.30 9.72 8.39
CA LEU A 230 7.40 9.69 7.43
C LEU A 230 7.28 8.49 6.50
N ALA A 231 6.92 7.32 7.02
CA ALA A 231 6.71 6.14 6.20
C ALA A 231 5.63 6.35 5.13
N LEU A 232 4.50 6.98 5.48
CA LEU A 232 3.41 7.26 4.53
C LEU A 232 3.82 8.30 3.47
N VAL A 233 4.44 9.41 3.88
CA VAL A 233 4.90 10.45 2.96
C VAL A 233 5.97 9.91 2.03
N GLY A 234 6.96 9.22 2.59
CA GLY A 234 8.04 8.63 1.81
C GLY A 234 7.55 7.56 0.84
N LEU A 235 6.58 6.72 1.25
CA LEU A 235 5.97 5.72 0.37
C LEU A 235 5.31 6.37 -0.86
N ALA A 236 4.62 7.50 -0.68
CA ALA A 236 4.04 8.25 -1.79
C ALA A 236 5.13 8.74 -2.76
N ILE A 237 6.24 9.26 -2.24
CA ILE A 237 7.38 9.71 -3.06
C ILE A 237 8.00 8.53 -3.83
N VAL A 238 8.27 7.42 -3.16
CA VAL A 238 8.86 6.22 -3.80
C VAL A 238 7.97 5.70 -4.91
N LYS A 239 6.68 5.55 -4.63
CA LYS A 239 5.72 5.05 -5.63
C LYS A 239 5.56 6.01 -6.80
N HIS A 240 5.57 7.31 -6.55
CA HIS A 240 5.54 8.31 -7.62
C HIS A 240 6.74 8.18 -8.57
N VAL A 241 7.96 8.12 -8.04
CA VAL A 241 9.16 7.95 -8.87
C VAL A 241 9.09 6.64 -9.64
N TRP A 242 8.76 5.52 -8.96
CA TRP A 242 8.73 4.19 -9.57
C TRP A 242 7.70 4.03 -10.68
N LEU A 243 6.60 4.80 -10.61
CA LEU A 243 5.58 4.82 -11.65
C LEU A 243 5.97 5.73 -12.83
N ILE A 244 6.69 6.84 -12.59
CA ILE A 244 7.00 7.80 -13.64
C ILE A 244 8.18 7.35 -14.50
N ILE A 245 9.28 6.89 -13.89
CA ILE A 245 10.53 6.64 -14.64
C ILE A 245 10.36 5.70 -15.84
N PRO A 246 9.56 4.60 -15.78
CA PRO A 246 9.37 3.77 -16.96
C PRO A 246 8.58 4.44 -18.09
N GLN A 247 7.78 5.46 -17.75
CA GLN A 247 6.97 6.18 -18.74
C GLN A 247 7.75 7.23 -19.53
N LEU A 248 8.95 7.58 -19.06
CA LEU A 248 9.80 8.59 -19.71
C LEU A 248 10.55 8.04 -20.92
N LEU A 249 10.73 6.73 -21.00
CA LEU A 249 11.29 6.11 -22.20
C LEU A 249 10.25 6.06 -23.33
N PRO A 250 10.60 6.56 -24.53
CA PRO A 250 9.72 6.38 -25.68
C PRO A 250 9.53 4.89 -25.96
N MET A 251 8.32 4.50 -26.31
CA MET A 251 8.05 3.16 -26.82
C MET A 251 8.64 3.09 -28.23
N SER A 252 9.65 2.25 -28.43
CA SER A 252 10.19 1.91 -29.75
C SER A 252 9.24 0.99 -30.51
#